data_82b68af7ebbd0e95855f107bf24c9a1b
#
_entry.id   82b68af7ebbd0e95855f107bf24c9a1b
#
_cell.length_a   1.000
_cell.length_b   1.000
_cell.length_c   1.000
_cell.angle_alpha   90.00
_cell.angle_beta   90.00
_cell.angle_gamma   90.00
#
_symmetry.space_group_name_H-M   'P 1'
#
loop_
_entity.id
_entity.type
_entity.pdbx_description
1 polymer ?
#
loop_
_entity_poly.entity_id
_entity_poly.type
_entity_poly.pdbx_seq_one_letter_code
_entity_poly.pdbx_strand_id
1 'polypeptide(L)'
;MNSLISFIVVLGVLVFVHELGHFLFAKLFGVKVLKFSLGFGNKVVSRKWGETEYLISAIPLGGYVKMFGETQGEEEVPLAEQPRSFSHKSVWQRFGIVAGGPLFNLFFAVVLFFGM
;
A
#
# COMPACT_ATOMS: atom_id res chain seq x y z
N MET A 1 -17.84 0.16 -23.34
CA MET A 1 -17.78 -0.46 -22.01
C MET A 1 -18.82 0.22 -21.12
N ASN A 2 -19.49 -0.58 -20.27
CA ASN A 2 -20.49 -0.08 -19.34
C ASN A 2 -19.88 0.94 -18.38
N SER A 3 -20.63 2.02 -18.06
CA SER A 3 -20.14 3.08 -17.14
C SER A 3 -19.78 2.54 -15.76
N LEU A 4 -20.53 1.58 -15.25
CA LEU A 4 -20.24 0.96 -13.96
C LEU A 4 -18.93 0.18 -14.01
N ILE A 5 -18.72 -0.59 -15.06
CA ILE A 5 -17.49 -1.36 -15.24
C ILE A 5 -16.30 -0.40 -15.39
N SER A 6 -16.45 0.67 -16.17
CA SER A 6 -15.41 1.68 -16.32
C SER A 6 -15.05 2.31 -14.98
N PHE A 7 -16.05 2.64 -14.18
CA PHE A 7 -15.84 3.22 -12.85
C PHE A 7 -15.04 2.28 -11.95
N ILE A 8 -15.44 1.00 -11.92
CA ILE A 8 -14.75 0.01 -11.08
C ILE A 8 -13.30 -0.17 -11.53
N VAL A 9 -13.05 -0.24 -12.84
CA VAL A 9 -11.71 -0.40 -13.37
C VAL A 9 -10.84 0.81 -13.01
N VAL A 10 -11.34 2.03 -13.22
CA VAL A 10 -10.60 3.24 -12.90
C VAL A 10 -10.32 3.32 -11.40
N LEU A 11 -11.33 3.06 -10.58
CA LEU A 11 -11.16 3.07 -9.13
C LEU A 11 -10.12 2.04 -8.69
N GLY A 12 -10.17 0.83 -9.24
CA GLY A 12 -9.21 -0.21 -8.92
C GLY A 12 -7.79 0.17 -9.28
N VAL A 13 -7.59 0.78 -10.44
CA VAL A 13 -6.26 1.24 -10.86
C VAL A 13 -5.75 2.34 -9.94
N LEU A 14 -6.60 3.31 -9.60
CA LEU A 14 -6.21 4.41 -8.71
C LEU A 14 -5.87 3.89 -7.31
N VAL A 15 -6.65 2.96 -6.78
CA VAL A 15 -6.37 2.35 -5.49
C VAL A 15 -5.05 1.58 -5.53
N PHE A 16 -4.82 0.82 -6.59
CA PHE A 16 -3.58 0.07 -6.76
C PHE A 16 -2.37 1.01 -6.77
N VAL A 17 -2.43 2.10 -7.55
CA VAL A 17 -1.34 3.08 -7.64
C VAL A 17 -1.11 3.75 -6.29
N HIS A 18 -2.18 4.11 -5.58
CA HIS A 18 -2.11 4.70 -4.25
C HIS A 18 -1.42 3.76 -3.26
N GLU A 19 -1.84 2.50 -3.22
CA GLU A 19 -1.25 1.53 -2.30
C GLU A 19 0.18 1.18 -2.70
N LEU A 20 0.45 1.15 -4.00
CA LEU A 20 1.82 0.93 -4.48
C LEU A 20 2.76 2.04 -4.03
N GLY A 21 2.27 3.29 -3.98
CA GLY A 21 3.05 4.41 -3.47
C GLY A 21 3.46 4.19 -2.01
N HIS A 22 2.52 3.82 -1.15
CA HIS A 22 2.82 3.50 0.25
C HIS A 22 3.82 2.34 0.34
N PHE A 23 3.61 1.31 -0.45
CA PHE A 23 4.46 0.12 -0.46
C PHE A 23 5.90 0.47 -0.84
N LEU A 24 6.08 1.22 -1.92
CA LEU A 24 7.41 1.55 -2.42
C LEU A 24 8.17 2.45 -1.46
N PHE A 25 7.51 3.47 -0.89
CA PHE A 25 8.17 4.33 0.09
C PHE A 25 8.49 3.59 1.38
N ALA A 26 7.61 2.69 1.81
CA ALA A 26 7.91 1.85 2.97
C ALA A 26 9.16 1.00 2.73
N LYS A 27 9.25 0.37 1.56
CA LYS A 27 10.43 -0.41 1.19
C LYS A 27 11.67 0.47 1.10
N LEU A 28 11.54 1.65 0.52
CA LEU A 28 12.67 2.59 0.38
C LEU A 28 13.24 2.99 1.73
N PHE A 29 12.39 3.20 2.72
CA PHE A 29 12.83 3.60 4.06
C PHE A 29 13.10 2.41 4.98
N GLY A 30 13.03 1.19 4.46
CA GLY A 30 13.38 0.00 5.23
C GLY A 30 12.31 -0.50 6.17
N VAL A 31 11.05 -0.09 5.99
CA VAL A 31 9.93 -0.60 6.78
C VAL A 31 9.52 -1.98 6.25
N LYS A 32 9.33 -2.93 7.15
CA LYS A 32 8.85 -4.27 6.79
C LYS A 32 7.38 -4.19 6.42
N VAL A 33 7.04 -4.56 5.19
CA VAL A 33 5.65 -4.62 4.73
C VAL A 33 5.15 -6.04 4.91
N LEU A 34 4.09 -6.20 5.70
CA LEU A 34 3.53 -7.51 6.03
C LEU A 34 2.54 -7.99 4.97
N LYS A 35 1.66 -7.09 4.50
CA LYS A 35 0.63 -7.42 3.52
C LYS A 35 0.44 -6.29 2.53
N PHE A 36 0.18 -6.66 1.29
CA PHE A 36 -0.24 -5.75 0.22
C PHE A 36 -1.49 -6.36 -0.39
N SER A 37 -2.63 -5.69 -0.21
CA SER A 37 -3.91 -6.23 -0.67
C SER A 37 -4.57 -5.32 -1.68
N LEU A 38 -5.07 -5.90 -2.76
CA LEU A 38 -6.00 -5.28 -3.68
C LEU A 38 -7.41 -5.75 -3.30
N GLY A 39 -8.25 -4.79 -2.87
CA GLY A 39 -9.59 -5.08 -2.43
C GLY A 39 -9.69 -5.36 -0.94
N PHE A 40 -10.92 -5.52 -0.49
CA PHE A 40 -11.26 -5.78 0.91
C PHE A 40 -12.01 -7.10 1.03
N GLY A 41 -12.18 -7.56 2.26
CA GLY A 41 -12.99 -8.72 2.58
C GLY A 41 -12.22 -10.02 2.45
N ASN A 42 -12.92 -11.05 2.05
CA ASN A 42 -12.34 -12.39 2.00
C ASN A 42 -11.26 -12.47 0.92
N LYS A 43 -10.16 -13.10 1.30
CA LYS A 43 -9.04 -13.36 0.39
C LYS A 43 -9.45 -14.35 -0.70
N VAL A 44 -9.28 -13.97 -1.95
CA VAL A 44 -9.52 -14.84 -3.10
C VAL A 44 -8.25 -15.57 -3.50
N VAL A 45 -7.16 -14.81 -3.67
CA VAL A 45 -5.85 -15.34 -4.02
C VAL A 45 -4.82 -14.67 -3.13
N SER A 46 -3.83 -15.43 -2.69
CA SER A 46 -2.71 -14.85 -1.96
C SER A 46 -1.43 -15.59 -2.31
N ARG A 47 -0.34 -14.85 -2.23
CA ARG A 47 0.99 -15.42 -2.43
C ARG A 47 1.97 -14.67 -1.55
N LYS A 48 2.71 -15.39 -0.75
CA LYS A 48 3.77 -14.80 0.06
C LYS A 48 5.06 -14.79 -0.76
N TRP A 49 5.64 -13.62 -0.92
CA TRP A 49 6.88 -13.44 -1.63
C TRP A 49 7.84 -12.67 -0.75
N GLY A 50 8.90 -13.35 -0.28
CA GLY A 50 9.78 -12.77 0.72
C GLY A 50 9.05 -12.59 2.03
N GLU A 51 9.07 -11.38 2.58
CA GLU A 51 8.42 -11.05 3.86
C GLU A 51 7.02 -10.48 3.70
N THR A 52 6.54 -10.29 2.46
CA THR A 52 5.28 -9.63 2.17
C THR A 52 4.30 -10.62 1.57
N GLU A 53 3.10 -10.66 2.11
CA GLU A 53 1.99 -11.43 1.54
C GLU A 53 1.20 -10.54 0.59
N TYR A 54 1.10 -10.94 -0.66
CA TYR A 54 0.34 -10.25 -1.70
C TYR A 54 -1.01 -10.91 -1.84
N LEU A 55 -2.09 -10.11 -1.75
CA LEU A 55 -3.46 -10.63 -1.74
C LEU A 55 -4.31 -9.95 -2.79
N ILE A 56 -5.26 -10.71 -3.32
CA ILE A 56 -6.38 -10.17 -4.09
C ILE A 56 -7.63 -10.59 -3.33
N SER A 57 -8.43 -9.61 -2.92
CA SER A 57 -9.63 -9.84 -2.11
C SER A 57 -10.89 -9.71 -2.95
N ALA A 58 -12.03 -10.16 -2.39
CA ALA A 58 -13.27 -10.32 -3.15
C ALA A 58 -13.91 -8.99 -3.56
N ILE A 59 -13.73 -7.93 -2.76
CA ILE A 59 -14.38 -6.64 -3.00
C ILE A 59 -13.35 -5.68 -3.62
N PRO A 60 -13.44 -5.36 -4.93
CA PRO A 60 -12.39 -4.57 -5.60
C PRO A 60 -12.57 -3.06 -5.44
N LEU A 61 -13.10 -2.60 -4.33
CA LEU A 61 -13.40 -1.19 -4.08
C LEU A 61 -12.43 -0.55 -3.11
N GLY A 62 -11.20 -1.05 -3.04
CA GLY A 62 -10.20 -0.50 -2.14
C GLY A 62 -8.99 -1.38 -2.08
N GLY A 63 -8.24 -1.25 -1.01
CA GLY A 63 -7.04 -2.03 -0.78
C GLY A 63 -6.34 -1.53 0.46
N TYR A 64 -5.24 -2.17 0.81
CA TYR A 64 -4.46 -1.74 1.95
C TYR A 64 -3.03 -2.27 1.87
N VAL A 65 -2.16 -1.56 2.58
CA VAL A 65 -0.79 -2.02 2.86
C VAL A 65 -0.66 -2.08 4.37
N LYS A 66 -0.33 -3.25 4.89
CA LYS A 66 -0.09 -3.43 6.33
C LYS A 66 1.41 -3.43 6.59
N MET A 67 1.88 -2.47 7.38
CA MET A 67 3.28 -2.31 7.72
C MET A 67 3.57 -2.79 9.13
N PHE A 68 4.77 -3.32 9.33
CA PHE A 68 5.22 -3.74 10.65
C PHE A 68 5.30 -2.54 11.59
N GLY A 69 4.71 -2.66 12.76
CA GLY A 69 4.72 -1.59 13.75
C GLY A 69 3.80 -0.42 13.45
N GLU A 70 2.88 -0.57 12.50
CA GLU A 70 1.97 0.48 12.12
C GLU A 70 0.94 0.78 13.21
N THR A 71 0.49 -0.26 13.90
CA THR A 71 -0.50 -0.11 14.97
C THR A 71 0.21 -0.18 16.32
N GLN A 72 0.22 0.95 17.03
CA GLN A 72 0.85 1.01 18.35
C GLN A 72 0.01 0.26 19.38
N GLY A 73 0.69 -0.48 20.24
CA GLY A 73 0.07 -1.15 21.37
C GLY A 73 -0.46 -2.55 21.10
N GLU A 74 -0.50 -3.00 19.87
CA GLU A 74 -0.92 -4.37 19.56
C GLU A 74 0.17 -5.38 19.91
N GLU A 75 1.42 -5.05 19.60
CA GLU A 75 2.56 -5.91 19.85
C GLU A 75 3.76 -5.06 20.27
N GLU A 76 4.52 -5.60 21.21
CA GLU A 76 5.77 -5.01 21.58
C GLU A 76 6.80 -5.32 20.50
N VAL A 77 7.42 -4.29 19.93
CA VAL A 77 8.40 -4.47 18.86
C VAL A 77 9.75 -4.81 19.48
N PRO A 78 10.33 -5.98 19.15
CA PRO A 78 11.67 -6.33 19.65
C PRO A 78 12.70 -5.28 19.24
N LEU A 79 13.65 -5.01 20.11
CA LEU A 79 14.68 -3.99 19.88
C LEU A 79 15.40 -4.22 18.55
N ALA A 80 15.69 -5.46 18.22
CA ALA A 80 16.41 -5.79 16.98
C ALA A 80 15.63 -5.45 15.73
N GLU A 81 14.29 -5.37 15.80
CA GLU A 81 13.44 -5.11 14.64
C GLU A 81 12.90 -3.69 14.60
N GLN A 82 13.18 -2.86 15.63
CA GLN A 82 12.71 -1.47 15.65
C GLN A 82 13.11 -0.67 14.41
N PRO A 83 14.33 -0.83 13.85
CA PRO A 83 14.69 -0.09 12.63
C PRO A 83 13.78 -0.39 11.44
N ARG A 84 13.04 -1.50 11.45
CA ARG A 84 12.13 -1.89 10.37
C ARG A 84 10.67 -1.62 10.71
N SER A 85 10.40 -1.02 11.87
CA SER A 85 9.05 -0.72 12.33
C SER A 85 8.63 0.68 11.89
N PHE A 86 7.42 0.81 11.34
CA PHE A 86 6.87 2.09 10.92
C PHE A 86 6.86 3.09 12.08
N SER A 87 6.38 2.65 13.25
CA SER A 87 6.25 3.55 14.41
C SER A 87 7.58 4.03 14.97
N HIS A 88 8.68 3.34 14.64
CA HIS A 88 10.03 3.70 15.09
C HIS A 88 10.81 4.51 14.04
N LYS A 89 10.18 4.83 12.91
CA LYS A 89 10.81 5.69 11.90
C LYS A 89 10.68 7.17 12.30
N SER A 90 11.54 8.00 11.71
CA SER A 90 11.45 9.44 11.94
C SER A 90 10.12 9.99 11.42
N VAL A 91 9.74 11.17 11.92
CA VAL A 91 8.51 11.84 11.47
C VAL A 91 8.55 12.08 9.97
N TRP A 92 9.71 12.47 9.44
CA TRP A 92 9.85 12.73 8.00
C TRP A 92 9.70 11.48 7.17
N GLN A 93 10.24 10.35 7.63
CA GLN A 93 10.09 9.09 6.93
C GLN A 93 8.64 8.60 6.96
N ARG A 94 7.97 8.71 8.11
CA ARG A 94 6.55 8.35 8.22
C ARG A 94 5.69 9.23 7.32
N PHE A 95 5.99 10.53 7.30
CA PHE A 95 5.29 11.46 6.41
C PHE A 95 5.47 11.06 4.95
N GLY A 96 6.70 10.71 4.54
CA GLY A 96 6.98 10.28 3.17
C GLY A 96 6.20 9.04 2.78
N ILE A 97 6.11 8.06 3.69
CA ILE A 97 5.35 6.84 3.42
C ILE A 97 3.86 7.15 3.26
N VAL A 98 3.29 7.94 4.17
CA VAL A 98 1.87 8.31 4.12
C VAL A 98 1.57 9.13 2.87
N ALA A 99 2.42 10.08 2.53
CA ALA A 99 2.24 10.92 1.35
C ALA A 99 2.49 10.17 0.04
N GLY A 100 3.18 9.03 0.09
CA GLY A 100 3.53 8.26 -1.09
C GLY A 100 2.34 7.83 -1.92
N GLY A 101 1.22 7.47 -1.27
CA GLY A 101 0.01 7.09 -1.98
C GLY A 101 -0.55 8.21 -2.84
N PRO A 102 -0.91 9.35 -2.23
CA PRO A 102 -1.39 10.51 -3.01
C PRO A 102 -0.38 11.00 -4.04
N LEU A 103 0.91 11.01 -3.71
CA LEU A 103 1.94 11.44 -4.66
C LEU A 103 2.01 10.53 -5.88
N PHE A 104 1.87 9.22 -5.69
CA PHE A 104 1.85 8.28 -6.80
C PHE A 104 0.61 8.45 -7.66
N ASN A 105 -0.54 8.75 -7.07
CA ASN A 105 -1.75 9.04 -7.83
C ASN A 105 -1.57 10.31 -8.67
N LEU A 106 -0.97 11.34 -8.10
CA LEU A 106 -0.68 12.58 -8.84
C LEU A 106 0.29 12.31 -9.98
N PHE A 107 1.36 11.58 -9.71
CA PHE A 107 2.34 11.21 -10.72
C PHE A 107 1.70 10.40 -11.84
N PHE A 108 0.85 9.44 -11.49
CA PHE A 108 0.14 8.62 -12.47
C PHE A 108 -0.77 9.46 -13.34
N ALA A 109 -1.48 10.43 -12.75
CA ALA A 109 -2.36 11.34 -13.50
C ALA A 109 -1.54 12.17 -14.50
N VAL A 110 -0.38 12.66 -14.08
CA VAL A 110 0.51 13.44 -14.97
C VAL A 110 0.98 12.57 -16.12
N VAL A 111 1.40 11.34 -15.84
CA VAL A 111 1.87 10.42 -16.87
C VAL A 111 0.76 10.13 -17.88
N LEU A 112 -0.46 9.90 -17.41
CA LEU A 112 -1.59 9.66 -18.30
C LEU A 112 -1.91 10.88 -19.15
N PHE A 113 -1.88 12.07 -18.56
CA PHE A 113 -2.16 13.30 -19.28
C PHE A 113 -1.17 13.52 -20.42
N PHE A 114 0.12 13.36 -20.16
CA PHE A 114 1.15 13.55 -21.17
C PHE A 114 1.26 12.38 -22.14
N GLY A 115 0.74 11.22 -21.78
CA GLY A 115 0.77 10.03 -22.63
C GLY A 115 -0.41 9.91 -23.58
N MET A 116 -1.40 10.79 -23.43
CA MET A 116 -2.59 10.75 -24.30
C MET A 116 -2.42 11.54 -25.57
#